data_2e87690503e55cfb50120d789557f5a4
#
_entry.id   2e87690503e55cfb50120d789557f5a4
#
_cell.length_a   1.000
_cell.length_b   1.000
_cell.length_c   1.000
_cell.angle_alpha   90.00
_cell.angle_beta   90.00
_cell.angle_gamma   90.00
#
_symmetry.space_group_name_H-M   'P 1'
#
loop_
_entity.id
_entity.type
_entity.pdbx_description
1 polymer ?
#
loop_
_entity_poly.entity_id
_entity_poly.type
_entity_poly.pdbx_seq_one_letter_code
_entity_poly.pdbx_strand_id
1 'polypeptide(L)'
;KFDVFMKTALSLGAEKVATGHYARVSSDFDENGKEIFHLLAGKDNNKDQSYFLCQLSQDQLSKSLFPIGDLTKPEVREIAREMGLVTADKKDSQGLCFIGKVSLPTFLQQQLEPKEGEIVEIFSDFEGFHTEKPHFSSKLEELQFLSRKIKYQKSDGKVIGKHQGAHYFTIGQSKGLGIGGHKESCFIISRDMETNTIFVGEGKNFPGLFQTALKIDTPEIHWVREDLRLLNGESMKVKARIRYRQALEDATLYQFEDGLYIEFENPQSAVAEGQFAAWYLEDELIGSGVIS
;
A
#
# COMPACT_ATOMS: atom_id res chain seq x y z
N LYS A 1 -16.30 -5.51 -6.39
CA LYS A 1 -17.36 -4.57 -6.81
C LYS A 1 -17.24 -4.25 -8.29
N PHE A 2 -16.08 -3.88 -8.76
CA PHE A 2 -15.83 -3.39 -10.13
C PHE A 2 -15.53 -4.50 -11.16
N ASP A 3 -15.69 -5.75 -10.82
CA ASP A 3 -15.66 -6.89 -11.72
C ASP A 3 -17.01 -7.62 -11.67
N VAL A 4 -17.19 -8.63 -10.84
CA VAL A 4 -18.40 -9.48 -10.81
C VAL A 4 -19.68 -8.66 -10.64
N PHE A 5 -19.74 -7.77 -9.63
CA PHE A 5 -20.92 -6.96 -9.37
C PHE A 5 -21.23 -6.01 -10.54
N MET A 6 -20.22 -5.32 -11.07
CA MET A 6 -20.40 -4.41 -12.22
C MET A 6 -20.89 -5.16 -13.45
N LYS A 7 -20.26 -6.29 -13.82
CA LYS A 7 -20.70 -7.14 -14.95
C LYS A 7 -22.17 -7.56 -14.80
N THR A 8 -22.56 -7.99 -13.60
CA THR A 8 -23.95 -8.38 -13.34
C THR A 8 -24.91 -7.19 -13.45
N ALA A 9 -24.58 -6.05 -12.87
CA ALA A 9 -25.42 -4.85 -12.95
C ALA A 9 -25.61 -4.40 -14.40
N LEU A 10 -24.55 -4.34 -15.20
CA LEU A 10 -24.60 -3.98 -16.60
C LEU A 10 -25.42 -4.99 -17.42
N SER A 11 -25.33 -6.29 -17.15
CA SER A 11 -26.13 -7.33 -17.82
C SER A 11 -27.63 -7.23 -17.50
N LEU A 12 -27.98 -6.58 -16.39
CA LEU A 12 -29.37 -6.29 -15.98
C LEU A 12 -29.87 -4.92 -16.49
N GLY A 13 -29.08 -4.23 -17.32
CA GLY A 13 -29.48 -2.98 -17.94
C GLY A 13 -29.05 -1.72 -17.19
N ALA A 14 -28.21 -1.83 -16.15
CA ALA A 14 -27.62 -0.65 -15.54
C ALA A 14 -26.59 -0.01 -16.49
N GLU A 15 -26.55 1.31 -16.54
CA GLU A 15 -25.53 2.05 -17.31
C GLU A 15 -24.27 2.28 -16.50
N LYS A 16 -24.40 2.54 -15.20
CA LYS A 16 -23.30 2.81 -14.26
C LYS A 16 -23.54 2.17 -12.91
N VAL A 17 -22.47 2.02 -12.15
CA VAL A 17 -22.49 1.51 -10.78
C VAL A 17 -22.04 2.60 -9.83
N ALA A 18 -22.89 2.96 -8.85
CA ALA A 18 -22.58 3.91 -7.80
C ALA A 18 -22.02 3.19 -6.56
N THR A 19 -21.00 3.76 -5.96
CA THR A 19 -20.43 3.25 -4.70
C THR A 19 -20.11 4.38 -3.72
N GLY A 20 -20.18 4.08 -2.42
CA GLY A 20 -19.91 5.03 -1.35
C GLY A 20 -18.42 5.20 -1.03
N HIS A 21 -17.54 5.19 -2.04
CA HIS A 21 -16.14 5.52 -1.83
C HIS A 21 -15.95 7.03 -1.82
N TYR A 22 -15.08 7.51 -0.94
CA TYR A 22 -14.58 8.87 -0.95
C TYR A 22 -13.48 8.99 -2.01
N ALA A 23 -13.87 9.07 -3.26
CA ALA A 23 -13.06 9.30 -4.43
C ALA A 23 -13.90 10.09 -5.44
N ARG A 24 -13.28 10.68 -6.45
CA ARG A 24 -13.96 11.41 -7.51
C ARG A 24 -13.59 10.85 -8.87
N VAL A 25 -14.45 11.03 -9.85
CA VAL A 25 -14.16 10.71 -11.23
C VAL A 25 -14.59 11.89 -12.10
N SER A 26 -13.72 12.29 -13.02
CA SER A 26 -14.01 13.23 -14.08
C SER A 26 -13.56 12.66 -15.41
N SER A 27 -13.91 13.28 -16.52
CA SER A 27 -13.42 12.90 -17.83
C SER A 27 -13.16 14.12 -18.70
N ASP A 28 -12.24 13.97 -19.63
CA ASP A 28 -12.00 14.87 -20.75
C ASP A 28 -11.68 14.08 -22.02
N PHE A 29 -11.33 14.74 -23.11
CA PHE A 29 -11.01 14.11 -24.37
C PHE A 29 -9.56 14.38 -24.75
N ASP A 30 -8.87 13.33 -25.19
CA ASP A 30 -7.52 13.46 -25.76
C ASP A 30 -7.55 14.12 -27.17
N GLU A 31 -6.37 14.38 -27.71
CA GLU A 31 -6.21 14.98 -29.05
C GLU A 31 -6.87 14.18 -30.18
N ASN A 32 -7.15 12.90 -29.97
CA ASN A 32 -7.80 12.00 -30.93
C ASN A 32 -9.32 11.91 -30.72
N GLY A 33 -9.86 12.63 -29.72
CA GLY A 33 -11.28 12.59 -29.38
C GLY A 33 -11.69 11.36 -28.56
N LYS A 34 -10.75 10.63 -27.97
CA LYS A 34 -11.02 9.52 -27.05
C LYS A 34 -11.26 10.08 -25.65
N GLU A 35 -12.35 9.69 -25.02
CA GLU A 35 -12.65 10.07 -23.64
C GLU A 35 -11.69 9.37 -22.66
N ILE A 36 -11.07 10.15 -21.79
CA ILE A 36 -10.16 9.71 -20.75
C ILE A 36 -10.79 10.00 -19.40
N PHE A 37 -10.80 9.01 -18.51
CA PHE A 37 -11.37 9.11 -17.17
C PHE A 37 -10.24 9.29 -16.14
N HIS A 38 -10.42 10.26 -15.25
CA HIS A 38 -9.49 10.62 -14.18
C HIS A 38 -10.01 10.09 -12.84
N LEU A 39 -9.23 9.30 -12.16
CA LEU A 39 -9.52 8.88 -10.78
C LEU A 39 -8.87 9.88 -9.81
N LEU A 40 -9.69 10.72 -9.21
CA LEU A 40 -9.23 11.77 -8.30
C LEU A 40 -9.39 11.37 -6.84
N ALA A 41 -8.51 11.88 -6.00
CA ALA A 41 -8.64 11.78 -4.55
C ALA A 41 -9.96 12.39 -4.07
N GLY A 42 -10.54 11.83 -3.03
CA GLY A 42 -11.74 12.39 -2.39
C GLY A 42 -11.44 13.74 -1.73
N LYS A 43 -12.44 14.63 -1.67
CA LYS A 43 -12.32 15.95 -1.00
C LYS A 43 -11.89 15.85 0.48
N ASP A 44 -12.34 14.82 1.17
CA ASP A 44 -11.93 14.54 2.56
C ASP A 44 -10.60 13.79 2.59
N ASN A 45 -9.49 14.51 2.78
CA ASN A 45 -8.14 13.93 2.85
C ASN A 45 -8.00 12.85 3.94
N ASN A 46 -8.81 12.91 5.03
CA ASN A 46 -8.78 11.88 6.08
C ASN A 46 -9.54 10.61 5.69
N LYS A 47 -10.35 10.68 4.64
CA LYS A 47 -11.22 9.58 4.17
C LYS A 47 -10.96 9.19 2.72
N ASP A 48 -10.06 9.89 2.03
CA ASP A 48 -9.71 9.57 0.65
C ASP A 48 -9.48 8.07 0.47
N GLN A 49 -10.24 7.48 -0.45
CA GLN A 49 -10.23 6.04 -0.74
C GLN A 49 -9.76 5.74 -2.16
N SER A 50 -9.20 6.71 -2.87
CA SER A 50 -8.63 6.49 -4.21
C SER A 50 -7.59 5.36 -4.22
N TYR A 51 -6.80 5.24 -3.15
CA TYR A 51 -5.84 4.15 -2.97
C TYR A 51 -6.46 2.74 -3.10
N PHE A 52 -7.68 2.53 -2.61
CA PHE A 52 -8.38 1.24 -2.76
C PHE A 52 -8.93 1.00 -4.16
N LEU A 53 -8.93 2.02 -5.00
CA LEU A 53 -9.42 2.00 -6.37
C LEU A 53 -8.27 1.98 -7.39
N CYS A 54 -7.03 1.90 -6.93
CA CYS A 54 -5.82 2.07 -7.72
C CYS A 54 -5.62 1.03 -8.84
N GLN A 55 -6.43 -0.02 -8.86
CA GLN A 55 -6.40 -1.07 -9.87
C GLN A 55 -7.59 -0.98 -10.85
N LEU A 56 -8.36 0.13 -10.84
CA LEU A 56 -9.44 0.32 -11.81
C LEU A 56 -8.87 0.66 -13.19
N SER A 57 -9.47 0.06 -14.21
CA SER A 57 -9.19 0.38 -15.59
C SER A 57 -10.05 1.54 -16.08
N GLN A 58 -9.70 2.14 -17.22
CA GLN A 58 -10.49 3.18 -17.89
C GLN A 58 -11.93 2.71 -18.17
N ASP A 59 -12.14 1.47 -18.64
CA ASP A 59 -13.47 0.91 -18.85
C ASP A 59 -14.28 0.82 -17.56
N GLN A 60 -13.65 0.45 -16.44
CA GLN A 60 -14.31 0.40 -15.13
C GLN A 60 -14.62 1.81 -14.59
N LEU A 61 -13.72 2.77 -14.78
CA LEU A 61 -13.95 4.16 -14.37
C LEU A 61 -15.10 4.81 -15.13
N SER A 62 -15.21 4.58 -16.44
CA SER A 62 -16.29 5.11 -17.28
C SER A 62 -17.69 4.70 -16.79
N LYS A 63 -17.78 3.56 -16.11
CA LYS A 63 -19.02 2.97 -15.60
C LYS A 63 -19.18 3.14 -14.08
N SER A 64 -18.31 3.92 -13.45
CA SER A 64 -18.31 4.12 -12.00
C SER A 64 -18.80 5.50 -11.60
N LEU A 65 -19.53 5.58 -10.48
CA LEU A 65 -19.95 6.83 -9.85
C LEU A 65 -19.56 6.81 -8.37
N PHE A 66 -19.07 7.94 -7.87
CA PHE A 66 -18.70 8.14 -6.47
C PHE A 66 -19.45 9.33 -5.90
N PRO A 67 -20.75 9.20 -5.57
CA PRO A 67 -21.62 10.32 -5.24
C PRO A 67 -21.23 11.14 -4.02
N ILE A 68 -20.39 10.57 -3.14
CA ILE A 68 -19.93 11.24 -1.91
C ILE A 68 -18.48 11.74 -2.00
N GLY A 69 -17.87 11.68 -3.18
CA GLY A 69 -16.45 12.03 -3.38
C GLY A 69 -16.15 13.51 -3.12
N ASP A 70 -17.10 14.39 -3.39
CA ASP A 70 -17.00 15.84 -3.17
C ASP A 70 -17.48 16.29 -1.79
N LEU A 71 -17.80 15.35 -0.91
CA LEU A 71 -18.28 15.61 0.44
C LEU A 71 -17.26 15.14 1.49
N THR A 72 -17.18 15.88 2.57
CA THR A 72 -16.49 15.42 3.77
C THR A 72 -17.38 14.44 4.56
N LYS A 73 -16.78 13.60 5.38
CA LYS A 73 -17.55 12.66 6.19
C LYS A 73 -18.58 13.33 7.14
N PRO A 74 -18.30 14.47 7.79
CA PRO A 74 -19.31 15.22 8.53
C PRO A 74 -20.51 15.63 7.67
N GLU A 75 -20.27 16.20 6.47
CA GLU A 75 -21.33 16.59 5.52
C GLU A 75 -22.21 15.38 5.13
N VAL A 76 -21.61 14.24 4.80
CA VAL A 76 -22.35 12.99 4.48
C VAL A 76 -23.23 12.56 5.65
N ARG A 77 -22.74 12.66 6.89
CA ARG A 77 -23.54 12.32 8.08
C ARG A 77 -24.69 13.27 8.33
N GLU A 78 -24.50 14.56 8.08
CA GLU A 78 -25.54 15.57 8.22
C GLU A 78 -26.68 15.31 7.23
N ILE A 79 -26.36 15.12 5.94
CA ILE A 79 -27.33 14.73 4.91
C ILE A 79 -28.07 13.45 5.31
N ALA A 80 -27.36 12.45 5.82
CA ALA A 80 -27.97 11.20 6.25
C ALA A 80 -28.95 11.38 7.42
N ARG A 81 -28.69 12.32 8.37
CA ARG A 81 -29.61 12.65 9.46
C ARG A 81 -30.84 13.42 8.95
N GLU A 82 -30.63 14.41 8.08
CA GLU A 82 -31.73 15.17 7.46
C GLU A 82 -32.68 14.25 6.69
N MET A 83 -32.14 13.23 6.03
CA MET A 83 -32.91 12.20 5.32
C MET A 83 -33.49 11.11 6.24
N GLY A 84 -33.29 11.18 7.55
CA GLY A 84 -33.79 10.21 8.52
C GLY A 84 -33.19 8.81 8.40
N LEU A 85 -31.99 8.69 7.83
CA LEU A 85 -31.36 7.38 7.65
C LEU A 85 -30.86 6.81 8.98
N VAL A 86 -31.32 5.62 9.33
CA VAL A 86 -30.95 4.91 10.58
C VAL A 86 -29.45 4.63 10.72
N THR A 87 -28.71 4.76 9.63
CA THR A 87 -27.25 4.55 9.59
C THR A 87 -26.42 5.82 9.77
N ALA A 88 -27.06 6.98 9.93
CA ALA A 88 -26.37 8.29 10.00
C ALA A 88 -25.28 8.34 11.08
N ASP A 89 -25.57 7.80 12.27
CA ASP A 89 -24.64 7.77 13.41
C ASP A 89 -23.86 6.45 13.55
N LYS A 90 -23.99 5.54 12.58
CA LYS A 90 -23.26 4.28 12.60
C LYS A 90 -21.76 4.54 12.54
N LYS A 91 -21.02 3.92 13.46
CA LYS A 91 -19.54 3.94 13.44
C LYS A 91 -19.01 3.28 12.16
N ASP A 92 -17.83 3.71 11.73
CA ASP A 92 -17.16 3.07 10.59
C ASP A 92 -17.10 1.55 10.77
N SER A 93 -17.40 0.83 9.72
CA SER A 93 -17.24 -0.62 9.71
C SER A 93 -15.76 -0.95 9.88
N GLN A 94 -15.43 -1.53 11.03
CA GLN A 94 -14.12 -2.14 11.27
C GLN A 94 -14.28 -3.64 11.03
N GLY A 95 -13.57 -4.16 10.04
CA GLY A 95 -13.63 -5.59 9.73
C GLY A 95 -13.42 -5.88 8.24
N LEU A 96 -13.40 -7.16 7.91
CA LEU A 96 -13.32 -7.63 6.53
C LEU A 96 -14.68 -7.46 5.85
N CYS A 97 -14.68 -6.95 4.61
CA CYS A 97 -15.90 -6.83 3.81
C CYS A 97 -16.59 -8.20 3.70
N PHE A 98 -17.91 -8.20 3.89
CA PHE A 98 -18.78 -9.39 3.87
C PHE A 98 -18.63 -10.38 5.04
N ILE A 99 -17.53 -10.35 5.81
CA ILE A 99 -17.28 -11.25 6.93
C ILE A 99 -17.64 -10.60 8.27
N GLY A 100 -17.57 -9.25 8.35
CA GLY A 100 -17.91 -8.51 9.55
C GLY A 100 -16.74 -8.26 10.48
N LYS A 101 -17.02 -8.06 11.78
CA LYS A 101 -15.99 -7.84 12.80
C LYS A 101 -15.35 -9.17 13.18
N VAL A 102 -14.24 -9.50 12.56
CA VAL A 102 -13.42 -10.66 12.91
C VAL A 102 -12.02 -10.16 13.29
N SER A 103 -11.45 -10.75 14.34
CA SER A 103 -10.02 -10.61 14.61
C SER A 103 -9.25 -11.22 13.44
N LEU A 104 -8.47 -10.42 12.72
CA LEU A 104 -7.69 -10.91 11.59
C LEU A 104 -6.78 -12.10 11.95
N PRO A 105 -6.07 -12.10 13.10
CA PRO A 105 -5.31 -13.28 13.54
C PRO A 105 -6.19 -14.52 13.70
N THR A 106 -7.36 -14.40 14.35
CA THR A 106 -8.29 -15.51 14.54
C THR A 106 -8.84 -16.03 13.21
N PHE A 107 -9.13 -15.15 12.26
CA PHE A 107 -9.57 -15.53 10.92
C PHE A 107 -8.47 -16.27 10.15
N LEU A 108 -7.25 -15.77 10.20
CA LEU A 108 -6.10 -16.40 9.54
C LEU A 108 -5.79 -17.78 10.16
N GLN A 109 -5.92 -17.94 11.47
CA GLN A 109 -5.72 -19.21 12.17
C GLN A 109 -6.72 -20.31 11.75
N GLN A 110 -7.88 -19.95 11.20
CA GLN A 110 -8.82 -20.92 10.63
C GLN A 110 -8.36 -21.52 9.30
N GLN A 111 -7.44 -20.83 8.60
CA GLN A 111 -6.95 -21.22 7.28
C GLN A 111 -5.48 -21.64 7.29
N LEU A 112 -4.71 -21.10 8.23
CA LEU A 112 -3.26 -21.29 8.35
C LEU A 112 -2.95 -21.84 9.73
N GLU A 113 -2.38 -23.04 9.77
CA GLU A 113 -2.03 -23.69 11.04
C GLU A 113 -0.94 -22.91 11.78
N PRO A 114 -1.09 -22.71 13.11
CA PRO A 114 -0.03 -22.14 13.92
C PRO A 114 1.24 -22.99 13.87
N LYS A 115 2.38 -22.34 13.63
CA LYS A 115 3.70 -22.97 13.64
C LYS A 115 4.62 -22.14 14.52
N GLU A 116 5.11 -22.71 15.63
CA GLU A 116 6.02 -22.01 16.52
C GLU A 116 7.31 -21.62 15.75
N GLY A 117 7.74 -20.36 15.92
CA GLY A 117 8.97 -19.81 15.37
C GLY A 117 9.65 -18.88 16.37
N GLU A 118 10.81 -18.36 16.00
CA GLU A 118 11.64 -17.53 16.85
C GLU A 118 11.57 -16.04 16.50
N ILE A 119 11.69 -15.19 17.50
CA ILE A 119 11.86 -13.75 17.35
C ILE A 119 13.32 -13.43 17.63
N VAL A 120 14.01 -12.88 16.63
CA VAL A 120 15.42 -12.49 16.68
C VAL A 120 15.53 -10.98 16.67
N GLU A 121 16.16 -10.42 17.69
CA GLU A 121 16.48 -9.00 17.76
C GLU A 121 17.78 -8.73 17.02
N ILE A 122 17.71 -7.80 16.06
CA ILE A 122 18.87 -7.25 15.37
C ILE A 122 19.25 -5.95 16.07
N PHE A 123 20.54 -5.75 16.33
CA PHE A 123 21.04 -4.55 16.99
C PHE A 123 21.38 -3.46 15.97
N SER A 124 21.40 -2.21 16.45
CA SER A 124 21.63 -1.03 15.59
C SER A 124 23.03 -0.96 14.98
N ASP A 125 23.99 -1.68 15.54
CA ASP A 125 25.37 -1.83 15.06
C ASP A 125 25.56 -2.96 14.05
N PHE A 126 24.48 -3.60 13.61
CA PHE A 126 24.55 -4.62 12.58
C PHE A 126 25.22 -4.06 11.32
N GLU A 127 26.28 -4.75 10.84
CA GLU A 127 27.14 -4.31 9.74
C GLU A 127 26.35 -3.98 8.46
N GLY A 128 25.28 -4.71 8.21
CA GLY A 128 24.42 -4.51 7.03
C GLY A 128 23.75 -3.12 6.97
N PHE A 129 23.63 -2.40 8.09
CA PHE A 129 23.12 -1.01 8.12
C PHE A 129 24.17 0.03 7.77
N HIS A 130 25.45 -0.31 7.94
CA HIS A 130 26.60 0.59 7.79
C HIS A 130 27.33 0.39 6.47
N THR A 131 26.73 -0.35 5.52
CA THR A 131 27.32 -0.54 4.20
C THR A 131 27.47 0.80 3.49
N GLU A 132 28.70 1.22 3.23
CA GLU A 132 28.96 2.41 2.42
C GLU A 132 28.27 2.28 1.06
N LYS A 133 27.68 3.39 0.61
CA LYS A 133 27.11 3.42 -0.74
C LYS A 133 28.24 3.30 -1.76
N PRO A 134 28.26 2.24 -2.59
CA PRO A 134 29.25 2.12 -3.64
C PRO A 134 29.12 3.25 -4.66
N HIS A 135 30.14 3.45 -5.46
CA HIS A 135 29.99 4.30 -6.64
C HIS A 135 29.20 3.54 -7.69
N PHE A 136 28.06 4.08 -8.07
CA PHE A 136 27.18 3.49 -9.08
C PHE A 136 27.57 3.99 -10.48
N SER A 137 27.59 3.12 -11.46
CA SER A 137 27.84 3.47 -12.87
C SER A 137 26.55 3.92 -13.59
N SER A 138 25.39 3.61 -13.03
CA SER A 138 24.09 3.96 -13.59
C SER A 138 23.03 4.22 -12.51
N LYS A 139 21.97 4.95 -12.89
CA LYS A 139 20.81 5.13 -12.00
C LYS A 139 20.12 3.82 -11.68
N LEU A 140 20.09 2.87 -12.60
CA LEU A 140 19.51 1.55 -12.36
C LEU A 140 20.26 0.81 -11.24
N GLU A 141 21.59 0.78 -11.27
CA GLU A 141 22.39 0.16 -10.21
C GLU A 141 22.15 0.81 -8.84
N GLU A 142 22.06 2.15 -8.81
CA GLU A 142 21.72 2.87 -7.59
C GLU A 142 20.34 2.44 -7.04
N LEU A 143 19.31 2.42 -7.90
CA LEU A 143 17.96 2.05 -7.51
C LEU A 143 17.84 0.60 -7.07
N GLN A 144 18.54 -0.32 -7.73
CA GLN A 144 18.64 -1.73 -7.32
C GLN A 144 19.27 -1.85 -5.93
N PHE A 145 20.30 -1.06 -5.65
CA PHE A 145 20.91 -1.03 -4.32
C PHE A 145 19.97 -0.44 -3.27
N LEU A 146 19.27 0.66 -3.55
CA LEU A 146 18.39 1.35 -2.61
C LEU A 146 17.08 0.61 -2.34
N SER A 147 16.60 -0.19 -3.31
CA SER A 147 15.38 -0.99 -3.17
C SER A 147 15.63 -2.41 -2.63
N ARG A 148 16.91 -2.79 -2.48
CA ARG A 148 17.25 -4.12 -1.95
C ARG A 148 16.74 -4.30 -0.53
N LYS A 149 16.29 -5.50 -0.21
CA LYS A 149 15.96 -5.90 1.15
C LYS A 149 17.18 -6.48 1.85
N ILE A 150 17.39 -6.06 3.07
CA ILE A 150 18.42 -6.67 3.92
C ILE A 150 17.93 -8.05 4.33
N LYS A 151 18.71 -9.08 4.02
CA LYS A 151 18.46 -10.44 4.48
C LYS A 151 19.17 -10.65 5.80
N TYR A 152 18.42 -11.04 6.82
CA TYR A 152 18.94 -11.34 8.14
C TYR A 152 19.03 -12.85 8.34
N GLN A 153 20.01 -13.28 9.14
CA GLN A 153 20.16 -14.65 9.63
C GLN A 153 20.01 -14.65 11.16
N LYS A 154 19.69 -15.82 11.74
CA LYS A 154 19.57 -15.94 13.21
C LYS A 154 20.87 -15.61 13.93
N SER A 155 22.02 -15.80 13.27
CA SER A 155 23.36 -15.45 13.79
C SER A 155 23.61 -13.94 13.86
N ASP A 156 22.82 -13.12 13.15
CA ASP A 156 23.02 -11.67 13.09
C ASP A 156 22.43 -10.94 14.30
N GLY A 157 21.77 -11.68 15.19
CA GLY A 157 21.11 -11.11 16.35
C GLY A 157 20.95 -12.08 17.51
N LYS A 158 20.06 -11.75 18.43
CA LYS A 158 19.77 -12.52 19.62
C LYS A 158 18.32 -13.03 19.60
N VAL A 159 18.09 -14.30 19.85
CA VAL A 159 16.76 -14.84 20.09
C VAL A 159 16.20 -14.27 21.40
N ILE A 160 15.07 -13.57 21.33
CA ILE A 160 14.44 -12.88 22.45
C ILE A 160 13.01 -13.38 22.75
N GLY A 161 12.45 -14.24 21.92
CA GLY A 161 11.09 -14.75 22.12
C GLY A 161 10.69 -15.76 21.07
N LYS A 162 9.42 -16.17 21.15
CA LYS A 162 8.77 -17.09 20.22
C LYS A 162 7.45 -16.51 19.74
N HIS A 163 6.99 -16.96 18.58
CA HIS A 163 5.70 -16.62 18.00
C HIS A 163 4.99 -17.86 17.43
N GLN A 164 3.73 -17.71 17.02
CA GLN A 164 2.90 -18.81 16.50
C GLN A 164 2.78 -18.84 14.98
N GLY A 165 3.68 -18.20 14.25
CA GLY A 165 3.73 -18.17 12.78
C GLY A 165 4.12 -16.80 12.25
N ALA A 166 5.21 -16.72 11.47
CA ALA A 166 5.69 -15.47 10.87
C ALA A 166 4.66 -14.84 9.92
N HIS A 167 3.78 -15.66 9.32
CA HIS A 167 2.71 -15.24 8.42
C HIS A 167 1.60 -14.42 9.10
N TYR A 168 1.47 -14.45 10.43
CA TYR A 168 0.49 -13.64 11.17
C TYR A 168 0.94 -12.19 11.41
N PHE A 169 2.17 -11.88 11.08
CA PHE A 169 2.78 -10.60 11.38
C PHE A 169 3.10 -9.79 10.13
N THR A 170 3.19 -8.48 10.29
CA THR A 170 3.45 -7.54 9.19
C THR A 170 4.69 -6.71 9.50
N ILE A 171 5.48 -6.35 8.48
CA ILE A 171 6.62 -5.44 8.62
C ILE A 171 6.13 -4.12 9.24
N GLY A 172 6.89 -3.61 10.21
CA GLY A 172 6.55 -2.40 10.98
C GLY A 172 5.56 -2.60 12.12
N GLN A 173 5.05 -3.83 12.34
CA GLN A 173 4.20 -4.13 13.49
C GLN A 173 5.03 -4.18 14.76
N SER A 174 4.51 -3.56 15.85
CA SER A 174 5.13 -3.61 17.18
C SER A 174 4.25 -4.30 18.22
N LYS A 175 2.93 -4.37 17.97
CA LYS A 175 1.98 -4.95 18.92
C LYS A 175 1.81 -6.46 18.70
N GLY A 176 1.62 -7.19 19.82
CA GLY A 176 1.31 -8.63 19.77
C GLY A 176 2.54 -9.53 19.63
N LEU A 177 3.75 -9.01 19.79
CA LEU A 177 4.99 -9.79 19.76
C LEU A 177 5.23 -10.60 21.04
N GLY A 178 4.64 -10.19 22.17
CA GLY A 178 4.81 -10.88 23.45
C GLY A 178 6.21 -10.80 24.04
N ILE A 179 7.03 -9.85 23.58
CA ILE A 179 8.40 -9.58 24.07
C ILE A 179 8.38 -8.36 24.99
N GLY A 180 9.25 -8.37 25.99
CA GLY A 180 9.40 -7.28 26.97
C GLY A 180 10.86 -7.08 27.37
N GLY A 181 11.09 -6.13 28.27
CA GLY A 181 12.44 -5.85 28.78
C GLY A 181 13.24 -4.82 27.97
N HIS A 182 12.64 -4.22 26.95
CA HIS A 182 13.23 -3.18 26.10
C HIS A 182 12.85 -1.79 26.61
N LYS A 183 13.68 -0.79 26.32
CA LYS A 183 13.40 0.62 26.63
C LYS A 183 12.34 1.21 25.71
N GLU A 184 12.38 0.83 24.44
CA GLU A 184 11.41 1.21 23.42
C GLU A 184 10.70 -0.03 22.86
N SER A 185 9.62 0.19 22.12
CA SER A 185 8.93 -0.91 21.42
C SER A 185 9.82 -1.49 20.33
N CYS A 186 9.85 -2.81 20.20
CA CYS A 186 10.46 -3.47 19.06
C CYS A 186 9.49 -3.50 17.88
N PHE A 187 10.01 -3.33 16.67
CA PHE A 187 9.28 -3.34 15.42
C PHE A 187 9.79 -4.45 14.51
N ILE A 188 8.90 -5.11 13.82
CA ILE A 188 9.27 -6.13 12.84
C ILE A 188 9.94 -5.45 11.64
N ILE A 189 11.18 -5.83 11.36
CA ILE A 189 11.98 -5.33 10.25
C ILE A 189 12.05 -6.32 9.08
N SER A 190 11.92 -7.62 9.36
CA SER A 190 11.89 -8.67 8.35
C SER A 190 11.17 -9.93 8.83
N ARG A 191 10.75 -10.77 7.89
CA ARG A 191 10.16 -12.09 8.14
C ARG A 191 10.81 -13.08 7.19
N ASP A 192 11.25 -14.20 7.71
CA ASP A 192 11.66 -15.34 6.92
C ASP A 192 10.60 -16.43 7.05
N MET A 193 9.91 -16.70 5.96
CA MET A 193 8.81 -17.67 5.92
C MET A 193 9.31 -19.11 5.86
N GLU A 194 10.51 -19.34 5.33
CA GLU A 194 11.12 -20.68 5.22
C GLU A 194 11.57 -21.17 6.59
N THR A 195 12.31 -20.33 7.31
CA THR A 195 12.79 -20.64 8.66
C THR A 195 11.77 -20.31 9.75
N ASN A 196 10.62 -19.71 9.36
CA ASN A 196 9.57 -19.24 10.28
C ASN A 196 10.15 -18.34 11.39
N THR A 197 10.94 -17.34 10.99
CA THR A 197 11.64 -16.43 11.88
C THR A 197 11.16 -14.99 11.66
N ILE A 198 10.98 -14.25 12.75
CA ILE A 198 10.70 -12.81 12.73
C ILE A 198 11.94 -12.08 13.24
N PHE A 199 12.40 -11.09 12.47
CA PHE A 199 13.47 -10.19 12.88
C PHE A 199 12.89 -8.87 13.34
N VAL A 200 13.36 -8.38 14.47
CA VAL A 200 12.89 -7.13 15.08
C VAL A 200 14.04 -6.19 15.41
N GLY A 201 13.75 -4.89 15.44
CA GLY A 201 14.68 -3.87 15.92
C GLY A 201 14.00 -2.96 16.95
N GLU A 202 14.75 -2.50 17.96
CA GLU A 202 14.26 -1.63 19.02
C GLU A 202 14.15 -0.17 18.54
N GLY A 203 13.01 0.46 18.76
CA GLY A 203 12.77 1.87 18.47
C GLY A 203 12.14 2.13 17.10
N LYS A 204 11.29 3.15 17.04
CA LYS A 204 10.57 3.56 15.83
C LYS A 204 11.47 4.08 14.69
N ASN A 205 12.68 4.50 15.03
CA ASN A 205 13.68 5.03 14.09
C ASN A 205 14.77 4.00 13.76
N PHE A 206 14.49 2.72 14.00
CA PHE A 206 15.45 1.65 13.74
C PHE A 206 15.82 1.58 12.23
N PRO A 207 17.12 1.52 11.88
CA PRO A 207 17.56 1.64 10.47
C PRO A 207 16.91 0.65 9.53
N GLY A 208 16.73 -0.61 9.95
CA GLY A 208 16.11 -1.68 9.15
C GLY A 208 14.63 -1.48 8.81
N LEU A 209 13.99 -0.44 9.36
CA LEU A 209 12.60 -0.09 9.03
C LEU A 209 12.47 0.77 7.76
N PHE A 210 13.55 1.40 7.31
CA PHE A 210 13.47 2.46 6.32
C PHE A 210 14.11 2.07 4.99
N GLN A 211 13.43 2.44 3.90
CA GLN A 211 13.93 2.33 2.53
C GLN A 211 13.68 3.63 1.77
N THR A 212 14.61 4.01 0.89
CA THR A 212 14.48 5.20 0.03
C THR A 212 13.92 4.88 -1.34
N ALA A 213 14.01 3.63 -1.77
CA ALA A 213 13.42 3.18 -3.02
C ALA A 213 12.72 1.84 -2.85
N LEU A 214 11.77 1.56 -3.74
CA LEU A 214 11.13 0.26 -3.89
C LEU A 214 11.05 -0.12 -5.36
N LYS A 215 10.87 -1.40 -5.62
CA LYS A 215 10.70 -1.97 -6.95
C LYS A 215 9.29 -2.54 -7.11
N ILE A 216 8.77 -2.46 -8.32
CA ILE A 216 7.55 -3.13 -8.79
C ILE A 216 7.93 -3.90 -10.04
N ASP A 217 7.72 -5.21 -10.03
CA ASP A 217 8.01 -6.03 -11.20
C ASP A 217 7.09 -5.70 -12.36
N THR A 218 7.59 -5.81 -13.59
CA THR A 218 6.88 -5.40 -14.81
C THR A 218 5.44 -5.90 -14.90
N PRO A 219 5.08 -7.18 -14.59
CA PRO A 219 3.70 -7.65 -14.69
C PRO A 219 2.76 -7.08 -13.61
N GLU A 220 3.32 -6.49 -12.55
CA GLU A 220 2.55 -5.92 -11.45
C GLU A 220 2.29 -4.42 -11.59
N ILE A 221 2.81 -3.80 -12.66
CA ILE A 221 2.62 -2.37 -12.93
C ILE A 221 1.24 -2.17 -13.58
N HIS A 222 0.42 -1.33 -12.98
CA HIS A 222 -0.88 -0.93 -13.51
C HIS A 222 -0.95 0.59 -13.71
N TRP A 223 -1.25 1.01 -14.92
CA TRP A 223 -1.52 2.40 -15.24
C TRP A 223 -3.03 2.63 -15.38
N VAL A 224 -3.57 3.48 -14.51
CA VAL A 224 -4.95 3.98 -14.66
C VAL A 224 -5.00 4.92 -15.86
N ARG A 225 -3.95 5.74 -16.02
CA ARG A 225 -3.69 6.65 -17.13
C ARG A 225 -2.65 6.01 -18.06
N GLU A 226 -3.13 5.14 -18.96
CA GLU A 226 -2.27 4.45 -19.93
C GLU A 226 -1.52 5.42 -20.88
N ASP A 227 -2.10 6.59 -21.11
CA ASP A 227 -1.53 7.67 -21.92
C ASP A 227 -0.30 8.33 -21.24
N LEU A 228 -0.15 8.18 -19.92
CA LEU A 228 1.00 8.66 -19.16
C LEU A 228 2.03 7.56 -18.84
N ARG A 229 1.86 6.38 -19.42
CA ARG A 229 2.75 5.25 -19.19
C ARG A 229 4.17 5.57 -19.62
N LEU A 230 5.12 5.36 -18.70
CA LEU A 230 6.54 5.54 -18.97
C LEU A 230 7.09 4.43 -19.88
N LEU A 231 7.94 4.82 -20.80
CA LEU A 231 8.76 3.91 -21.61
C LEU A 231 10.08 3.59 -20.88
N ASN A 232 10.73 2.51 -21.32
CA ASN A 232 12.03 2.13 -20.76
C ASN A 232 13.05 3.26 -20.83
N GLY A 233 13.69 3.57 -19.71
CA GLY A 233 14.65 4.65 -19.54
C GLY A 233 14.02 6.00 -19.18
N GLU A 234 12.69 6.12 -19.16
CA GLU A 234 12.01 7.35 -18.77
C GLU A 234 11.81 7.45 -17.26
N SER A 235 11.59 8.68 -16.81
CA SER A 235 11.29 8.99 -15.42
C SER A 235 10.23 10.08 -15.30
N MET A 236 9.50 10.10 -14.17
CA MET A 236 8.45 11.08 -13.89
C MET A 236 8.44 11.44 -12.43
N LYS A 237 8.36 12.72 -12.10
CA LYS A 237 8.10 13.20 -10.74
C LYS A 237 6.63 13.02 -10.40
N VAL A 238 6.36 12.46 -9.25
CA VAL A 238 5.02 12.14 -8.75
C VAL A 238 4.95 12.35 -7.25
N LYS A 239 3.75 12.27 -6.71
CA LYS A 239 3.55 11.96 -5.30
C LYS A 239 3.14 10.49 -5.18
N ALA A 240 3.66 9.79 -4.16
CA ALA A 240 3.35 8.36 -3.98
C ALA A 240 3.03 8.03 -2.52
N ARG A 241 2.26 6.96 -2.31
CA ARG A 241 2.03 6.34 -1.01
C ARG A 241 2.05 4.81 -1.13
N ILE A 242 2.50 4.17 -0.09
CA ILE A 242 2.59 2.70 -0.01
C ILE A 242 1.58 2.08 0.96
N ARG A 243 0.71 2.90 1.54
CA ARG A 243 -0.37 2.47 2.46
C ARG A 243 -1.54 3.43 2.44
N TYR A 244 -2.71 2.86 2.70
CA TYR A 244 -3.90 3.66 2.99
C TYR A 244 -3.66 4.57 4.22
N ARG A 245 -4.09 5.82 4.16
CA ARG A 245 -3.89 6.87 5.17
C ARG A 245 -2.45 7.39 5.34
N GLN A 246 -1.50 6.92 4.58
CA GLN A 246 -0.21 7.60 4.48
C GLN A 246 -0.40 8.91 3.70
N ALA A 247 0.27 9.97 4.15
CA ALA A 247 0.39 11.19 3.35
C ALA A 247 1.06 10.86 2.01
N LEU A 248 0.74 11.64 1.00
CA LEU A 248 1.45 11.57 -0.28
C LEU A 248 2.85 12.15 -0.11
N GLU A 249 3.87 11.40 -0.47
CA GLU A 249 5.28 11.75 -0.39
C GLU A 249 5.82 12.05 -1.78
N ASP A 250 6.72 13.03 -1.89
CA ASP A 250 7.38 13.35 -3.14
C ASP A 250 8.31 12.20 -3.56
N ALA A 251 8.18 11.78 -4.81
CA ALA A 251 8.90 10.64 -5.35
C ALA A 251 9.18 10.81 -6.86
N THR A 252 10.10 10.01 -7.37
CA THR A 252 10.35 9.90 -8.81
C THR A 252 10.18 8.45 -9.23
N LEU A 253 9.38 8.23 -10.26
CA LEU A 253 9.26 6.95 -10.96
C LEU A 253 10.39 6.82 -11.97
N TYR A 254 10.94 5.63 -12.10
CA TYR A 254 11.91 5.25 -13.13
C TYR A 254 11.49 3.93 -13.74
N GLN A 255 11.25 3.90 -15.06
CA GLN A 255 10.90 2.68 -15.78
C GLN A 255 12.14 2.06 -16.39
N PHE A 256 12.39 0.79 -16.08
CA PHE A 256 13.43 -0.03 -16.69
C PHE A 256 12.85 -1.35 -17.21
N GLU A 257 13.65 -2.15 -17.92
CA GLU A 257 13.22 -3.43 -18.48
C GLU A 257 12.77 -4.42 -17.39
N ASP A 258 13.44 -4.40 -16.22
CA ASP A 258 13.18 -5.31 -15.10
C ASP A 258 12.07 -4.83 -14.14
N GLY A 259 11.48 -3.64 -14.39
CA GLY A 259 10.39 -3.11 -13.58
C GLY A 259 10.37 -1.59 -13.43
N LEU A 260 9.45 -1.13 -12.59
CA LEU A 260 9.31 0.26 -12.18
C LEU A 260 9.93 0.44 -10.79
N TYR A 261 10.79 1.45 -10.67
CA TYR A 261 11.33 1.86 -9.38
C TYR A 261 10.68 3.16 -8.93
N ILE A 262 10.39 3.24 -7.63
CA ILE A 262 9.91 4.48 -6.99
C ILE A 262 10.97 4.91 -6.00
N GLU A 263 11.62 6.04 -6.25
CA GLU A 263 12.57 6.67 -5.34
C GLU A 263 11.88 7.82 -4.61
N PHE A 264 11.85 7.76 -3.30
CA PHE A 264 11.25 8.78 -2.44
C PHE A 264 12.29 9.80 -2.00
N GLU A 265 11.89 11.07 -1.87
CA GLU A 265 12.76 12.09 -1.31
C GLU A 265 13.07 11.83 0.17
N ASN A 266 12.10 11.30 0.91
CA ASN A 266 12.26 10.91 2.31
C ASN A 266 12.15 9.38 2.48
N PRO A 267 12.99 8.74 3.32
CA PRO A 267 12.91 7.31 3.55
C PRO A 267 11.52 6.87 4.02
N GLN A 268 10.99 5.82 3.44
CA GLN A 268 9.70 5.25 3.79
C GLN A 268 9.86 4.13 4.80
N SER A 269 9.06 4.17 5.88
CA SER A 269 9.14 3.15 6.91
C SER A 269 8.28 1.93 6.57
N ALA A 270 8.77 0.74 6.92
CA ALA A 270 8.05 -0.53 6.86
C ALA A 270 7.44 -0.81 5.46
N VAL A 271 8.24 -0.65 4.42
CA VAL A 271 7.91 -1.08 3.06
C VAL A 271 7.69 -2.60 3.08
N ALA A 272 6.52 -3.05 2.63
CA ALA A 272 6.13 -4.45 2.72
C ALA A 272 5.79 -5.01 1.33
N GLU A 273 6.37 -6.16 1.01
CA GLU A 273 6.02 -6.93 -0.19
C GLU A 273 4.55 -7.28 -0.23
N GLY A 274 3.98 -7.31 -1.42
CA GLY A 274 2.58 -7.66 -1.64
C GLY A 274 1.59 -6.52 -1.33
N GLN A 275 2.06 -5.37 -0.81
CA GLN A 275 1.24 -4.18 -0.70
C GLN A 275 1.33 -3.35 -1.98
N PHE A 276 0.30 -2.54 -2.23
CA PHE A 276 0.32 -1.62 -3.36
C PHE A 276 1.14 -0.37 -3.02
N ALA A 277 1.93 0.09 -3.99
CA ALA A 277 2.32 1.47 -4.12
C ALA A 277 1.39 2.13 -5.13
N ALA A 278 0.93 3.36 -4.84
CA ALA A 278 0.09 4.14 -5.73
C ALA A 278 0.71 5.52 -5.94
N TRP A 279 0.69 6.02 -7.18
CA TRP A 279 1.30 7.30 -7.54
C TRP A 279 0.30 8.24 -8.19
N TYR A 280 0.55 9.52 -7.96
CA TYR A 280 -0.38 10.60 -8.23
C TYR A 280 0.33 11.77 -8.93
N LEU A 281 -0.37 12.42 -9.83
CA LEU A 281 -0.09 13.78 -10.28
C LEU A 281 -1.13 14.69 -9.63
N GLU A 282 -0.68 15.62 -8.80
CA GLU A 282 -1.56 16.43 -7.94
C GLU A 282 -2.52 15.55 -7.11
N ASP A 283 -3.82 15.59 -7.39
CA ASP A 283 -4.86 14.78 -6.74
C ASP A 283 -5.35 13.61 -7.61
N GLU A 284 -4.82 13.44 -8.84
CA GLU A 284 -5.17 12.35 -9.73
C GLU A 284 -4.30 11.11 -9.48
N LEU A 285 -4.91 9.98 -9.18
CA LEU A 285 -4.24 8.69 -9.14
C LEU A 285 -4.03 8.18 -10.58
N ILE A 286 -2.77 8.15 -11.02
CA ILE A 286 -2.42 7.80 -12.39
C ILE A 286 -1.94 6.36 -12.56
N GLY A 287 -1.55 5.69 -11.47
CA GLY A 287 -1.12 4.29 -11.52
C GLY A 287 -0.79 3.70 -10.16
N SER A 288 -0.51 2.41 -10.17
CA SER A 288 -0.15 1.62 -8.98
C SER A 288 0.59 0.34 -9.37
N GLY A 289 1.12 -0.35 -8.37
CA GLY A 289 1.68 -1.68 -8.56
C GLY A 289 1.96 -2.38 -7.24
N VAL A 290 2.14 -3.69 -7.30
CA VAL A 290 2.46 -4.50 -6.13
C VAL A 290 3.95 -4.41 -5.84
N ILE A 291 4.32 -4.06 -4.61
CA ILE A 291 5.72 -3.97 -4.16
C ILE A 291 6.34 -5.36 -4.16
N SER A 292 7.48 -5.50 -4.82
CA SER A 292 8.27 -6.75 -4.94
C SER A 292 9.22 -6.95 -3.76
#